data_ff61014ac61230d3a53d325a5296bde1
#
_entry.id   ff61014ac61230d3a53d325a5296bde1
#
_cell.length_a   1.000
_cell.length_b   1.000
_cell.length_c   1.000
_cell.angle_alpha   90.00
_cell.angle_beta   90.00
_cell.angle_gamma   90.00
#
_symmetry.space_group_name_H-M   'P 1'
#
loop_
_entity.id
_entity.type
_entity.pdbx_description
1 polymer ?
#
loop_
_entity_poly.entity_id
_entity_poly.type
_entity_poly.pdbx_seq_one_letter_code
_entity_poly.pdbx_strand_id
1 'polypeptide(L)'
;MKWSIQQLRKLPTPYHFSDTIDFSEWIKSVDDIISIDKVEVTGDISKIDEETFRFVYQFVANMELQCALTLRPVPYVIDLTCDEVYSKVDSDDYFLIEKNTVDLDEMVWTNILLEKPINVTLPNAHEILKSEGVVLDDTEGQDIGDEEVLFYSNGIEEDKN
;
A
#
# COMPACT_ATOMS: atom_id res chain seq x y z
N MET A 1 -12.10 -7.68 -8.06
CA MET A 1 -12.64 -9.00 -7.71
C MET A 1 -13.39 -8.91 -6.40
N LYS A 2 -14.60 -9.40 -6.39
CA LYS A 2 -15.49 -9.20 -5.25
C LYS A 2 -16.32 -10.48 -5.04
N TRP A 3 -16.54 -10.84 -3.78
CA TRP A 3 -17.31 -12.04 -3.44
C TRP A 3 -18.42 -11.69 -2.46
N SER A 4 -19.60 -12.26 -2.71
CA SER A 4 -20.66 -12.22 -1.69
C SER A 4 -20.42 -13.32 -0.67
N ILE A 5 -21.07 -13.22 0.48
CA ILE A 5 -21.00 -14.26 1.50
C ILE A 5 -21.47 -15.61 0.95
N GLN A 6 -22.54 -15.60 0.14
CA GLN A 6 -23.04 -16.83 -0.45
C GLN A 6 -22.01 -17.46 -1.38
N GLN A 7 -21.31 -16.64 -2.15
CA GLN A 7 -20.24 -17.14 -3.02
C GLN A 7 -19.09 -17.74 -2.22
N LEU A 8 -18.67 -17.04 -1.15
CA LEU A 8 -17.58 -17.52 -0.31
C LEU A 8 -17.93 -18.88 0.33
N ARG A 9 -19.18 -19.06 0.76
CA ARG A 9 -19.61 -20.32 1.36
C ARG A 9 -19.54 -21.50 0.41
N LYS A 10 -19.66 -21.24 -0.89
CA LYS A 10 -19.68 -22.28 -1.92
C LYS A 10 -18.32 -22.59 -2.52
N LEU A 11 -17.31 -21.77 -2.23
CA LEU A 11 -15.99 -22.00 -2.79
C LEU A 11 -15.35 -23.24 -2.17
N PRO A 12 -14.56 -24.00 -2.97
CA PRO A 12 -13.74 -25.05 -2.36
C PRO A 12 -12.72 -24.41 -1.43
N THR A 13 -12.29 -25.16 -0.42
CA THR A 13 -11.30 -24.67 0.52
C THR A 13 -10.05 -25.54 0.47
N PRO A 14 -8.86 -25.00 0.16
CA PRO A 14 -8.61 -23.60 -0.21
C PRO A 14 -9.02 -23.30 -1.65
N TYR A 15 -9.42 -22.08 -1.90
CA TYR A 15 -9.71 -21.59 -3.24
C TYR A 15 -8.61 -20.63 -3.69
N HIS A 16 -7.93 -20.95 -4.78
CA HIS A 16 -6.85 -20.13 -5.30
C HIS A 16 -7.41 -19.09 -6.28
N PHE A 17 -6.95 -17.84 -6.15
CA PHE A 17 -7.36 -16.78 -7.06
C PHE A 17 -6.15 -15.98 -7.53
N SER A 18 -6.30 -15.35 -8.69
CA SER A 18 -5.33 -14.34 -9.14
C SER A 18 -6.09 -13.28 -9.92
N ASP A 19 -5.63 -12.06 -9.85
CA ASP A 19 -6.29 -10.93 -10.49
C ASP A 19 -5.27 -9.83 -10.76
N THR A 20 -5.61 -8.97 -11.70
CA THR A 20 -4.83 -7.77 -11.99
C THR A 20 -5.75 -6.58 -11.80
N ILE A 21 -5.35 -5.64 -10.94
CA ILE A 21 -6.18 -4.52 -10.56
C ILE A 21 -5.56 -3.22 -11.06
N ASP A 22 -6.38 -2.39 -11.69
CA ASP A 22 -5.96 -1.07 -12.16
C ASP A 22 -6.46 -0.01 -11.17
N PHE A 23 -5.54 0.59 -10.44
CA PHE A 23 -5.85 1.64 -9.46
C PHE A 23 -5.68 3.04 -10.00
N SER A 24 -5.55 3.23 -11.32
CA SER A 24 -5.27 4.55 -11.88
C SER A 24 -6.34 5.59 -11.55
N GLU A 25 -7.60 5.17 -11.36
CA GLU A 25 -8.64 6.08 -10.93
C GLU A 25 -8.61 6.34 -9.42
N TRP A 26 -8.16 5.35 -8.66
CA TRP A 26 -8.14 5.45 -7.21
C TRP A 26 -7.08 6.44 -6.70
N ILE A 27 -5.96 6.57 -7.41
CA ILE A 27 -4.89 7.48 -6.98
C ILE A 27 -5.28 8.94 -7.11
N LYS A 28 -6.35 9.25 -7.84
CA LYS A 28 -6.80 10.62 -8.01
C LYS A 28 -7.23 11.27 -6.69
N SER A 29 -7.56 10.46 -5.70
CA SER A 29 -7.92 10.94 -4.37
C SER A 29 -6.73 11.02 -3.42
N VAL A 30 -5.52 10.68 -3.90
CA VAL A 30 -4.31 10.67 -3.07
C VAL A 30 -3.28 11.59 -3.72
N ASP A 31 -2.88 12.62 -2.98
CA ASP A 31 -2.08 13.70 -3.56
C ASP A 31 -0.64 13.30 -3.89
N ASP A 32 -0.08 12.35 -3.15
CA ASP A 32 1.34 12.03 -3.27
C ASP A 32 1.65 10.80 -4.13
N ILE A 33 0.64 10.19 -4.74
CA ILE A 33 0.87 9.11 -5.70
C ILE A 33 0.70 9.69 -7.10
N ILE A 34 1.80 9.72 -7.85
CA ILE A 34 1.80 10.27 -9.21
C ILE A 34 1.25 9.27 -10.21
N SER A 35 1.69 8.01 -10.10
CA SER A 35 1.24 6.95 -10.99
C SER A 35 1.35 5.61 -10.29
N ILE A 36 0.60 4.64 -10.78
CA ILE A 36 0.67 3.27 -10.29
C ILE A 36 0.44 2.32 -11.46
N ASP A 37 1.31 1.32 -11.58
CA ASP A 37 1.12 0.27 -12.57
C ASP A 37 0.03 -0.69 -12.10
N LYS A 38 -0.50 -1.48 -13.03
CA LYS A 38 -1.47 -2.50 -12.66
C LYS A 38 -0.88 -3.44 -11.62
N VAL A 39 -1.66 -3.75 -10.61
CA VAL A 39 -1.23 -4.53 -9.46
C VAL A 39 -1.66 -5.98 -9.65
N GLU A 40 -0.70 -6.89 -9.63
CA GLU A 40 -0.98 -8.32 -9.75
C GLU A 40 -1.10 -8.90 -8.34
N VAL A 41 -2.21 -9.59 -8.11
CA VAL A 41 -2.54 -10.17 -6.81
C VAL A 41 -2.79 -11.65 -6.98
N THR A 42 -2.19 -12.47 -6.13
CA THR A 42 -2.49 -13.90 -6.07
C THR A 42 -2.72 -14.29 -4.62
N GLY A 43 -3.57 -15.27 -4.40
CA GLY A 43 -3.81 -15.71 -3.03
C GLY A 43 -4.75 -16.89 -2.93
N ASP A 44 -5.06 -17.21 -1.69
CA ASP A 44 -5.95 -18.33 -1.35
C ASP A 44 -6.98 -17.88 -0.33
N ILE A 45 -8.19 -18.39 -0.50
CA ILE A 45 -9.28 -18.18 0.46
C ILE A 45 -9.56 -19.51 1.13
N SER A 46 -9.59 -19.52 2.45
CA SER A 46 -9.95 -20.69 3.24
C SER A 46 -11.18 -20.36 4.08
N LYS A 47 -12.09 -21.31 4.14
CA LYS A 47 -13.30 -21.16 4.94
C LYS A 47 -13.00 -21.70 6.35
N ILE A 48 -13.13 -20.83 7.36
CA ILE A 48 -12.97 -21.23 8.76
C ILE A 48 -14.29 -21.77 9.29
N ASP A 49 -15.38 -21.03 9.03
CA ASP A 49 -16.73 -21.50 9.31
C ASP A 49 -17.69 -20.79 8.33
N GLU A 50 -19.00 -20.95 8.53
CA GLU A 50 -19.98 -20.43 7.59
C GLU A 50 -19.99 -18.90 7.48
N GLU A 51 -19.39 -18.21 8.44
CA GLU A 51 -19.38 -16.75 8.46
C GLU A 51 -17.97 -16.16 8.54
N THR A 52 -16.93 -16.99 8.50
CA THR A 52 -15.56 -16.55 8.72
C THR A 52 -14.65 -17.14 7.66
N PHE A 53 -13.86 -16.27 7.00
CA PHE A 53 -13.02 -16.65 5.86
C PHE A 53 -11.65 -16.03 6.02
N ARG A 54 -10.62 -16.80 5.71
CA ARG A 54 -9.23 -16.36 5.78
C ARG A 54 -8.73 -16.10 4.37
N PHE A 55 -8.14 -14.93 4.17
CA PHE A 55 -7.54 -14.53 2.90
C PHE A 55 -6.04 -14.40 3.11
N VAL A 56 -5.27 -15.24 2.42
CA VAL A 56 -3.81 -15.11 2.39
C VAL A 56 -3.45 -14.75 0.97
N TYR A 57 -2.89 -13.57 0.76
CA TYR A 57 -2.63 -13.09 -0.59
C TYR A 57 -1.35 -12.27 -0.63
N GLN A 58 -0.77 -12.19 -1.82
CA GLN A 58 0.43 -11.42 -2.08
C GLN A 58 0.17 -10.50 -3.26
N PHE A 59 0.72 -9.30 -3.21
CA PHE A 59 0.67 -8.39 -4.34
C PHE A 59 1.97 -7.60 -4.45
N VAL A 60 2.23 -7.11 -5.66
CA VAL A 60 3.33 -6.20 -5.93
C VAL A 60 2.74 -4.94 -6.57
N ALA A 61 3.01 -3.80 -5.98
CA ALA A 61 2.55 -2.50 -6.47
C ALA A 61 3.76 -1.66 -6.82
N ASN A 62 3.90 -1.33 -8.11
CA ASN A 62 4.95 -0.44 -8.61
C ASN A 62 4.32 0.93 -8.83
N MET A 63 4.87 1.94 -8.18
CA MET A 63 4.28 3.27 -8.25
C MET A 63 5.35 4.34 -8.27
N GLU A 64 4.93 5.55 -8.58
CA GLU A 64 5.75 6.75 -8.45
C GLU A 64 5.10 7.64 -7.42
N LEU A 65 5.86 7.97 -6.39
CA LEU A 65 5.42 8.90 -5.35
C LEU A 65 6.04 10.26 -5.60
N GLN A 66 5.42 11.29 -5.06
CA GLN A 66 5.94 12.64 -5.23
C GLN A 66 7.02 12.92 -4.18
N CYS A 67 8.20 13.35 -4.64
CA CYS A 67 9.27 13.74 -3.73
C CYS A 67 8.81 14.95 -2.89
N ALA A 68 9.03 14.86 -1.58
CA ALA A 68 8.58 15.92 -0.66
C ALA A 68 9.28 17.25 -0.91
N LEU A 69 10.50 17.25 -1.44
CA LEU A 69 11.28 18.46 -1.66
C LEU A 69 11.19 18.98 -3.09
N THR A 70 11.33 18.09 -4.08
CA THR A 70 11.42 18.51 -5.49
C THR A 70 10.12 18.36 -6.24
N LEU A 71 9.15 17.66 -5.68
CA LEU A 71 7.87 17.30 -6.31
C LEU A 71 8.03 16.39 -7.53
N ARG A 72 9.23 15.85 -7.75
CA ARG A 72 9.52 14.92 -8.85
C ARG A 72 9.13 13.51 -8.48
N PRO A 73 8.93 12.63 -9.49
CA PRO A 73 8.56 11.24 -9.21
C PRO A 73 9.69 10.48 -8.52
N VAL A 74 9.32 9.67 -7.53
CA VAL A 74 10.22 8.75 -6.85
C VAL A 74 9.66 7.34 -7.04
N PRO A 75 10.39 6.44 -7.70
CA PRO A 75 9.92 5.06 -7.84
C PRO A 75 9.79 4.39 -6.48
N TYR A 76 8.71 3.68 -6.28
CA TYR A 76 8.47 2.97 -5.03
C TYR A 76 7.75 1.65 -5.30
N VAL A 77 8.20 0.58 -4.66
CA VAL A 77 7.64 -0.76 -4.86
C VAL A 77 7.16 -1.29 -3.51
N ILE A 78 5.92 -1.76 -3.49
CA ILE A 78 5.38 -2.50 -2.35
C ILE A 78 5.24 -3.95 -2.78
N ASP A 79 5.91 -4.86 -2.07
CA ASP A 79 5.77 -6.29 -2.26
C ASP A 79 5.34 -6.84 -0.91
N LEU A 80 4.07 -7.20 -0.80
CA LEU A 80 3.47 -7.49 0.50
C LEU A 80 2.69 -8.79 0.46
N THR A 81 2.86 -9.59 1.52
CA THR A 81 2.03 -10.77 1.76
C THR A 81 1.12 -10.46 2.95
N CYS A 82 -0.18 -10.65 2.74
CA CYS A 82 -1.20 -10.35 3.73
C CYS A 82 -1.90 -11.63 4.19
N ASP A 83 -2.22 -11.69 5.47
CA ASP A 83 -2.98 -12.79 6.06
C ASP A 83 -4.08 -12.15 6.88
N GLU A 84 -5.29 -12.14 6.35
CA GLU A 84 -6.42 -11.42 6.93
C GLU A 84 -7.62 -12.33 7.06
N VAL A 85 -8.32 -12.21 8.19
CA VAL A 85 -9.54 -12.97 8.43
C VAL A 85 -10.73 -12.02 8.45
N TYR A 86 -11.74 -12.36 7.67
CA TYR A 86 -12.97 -11.57 7.53
C TYR A 86 -14.14 -12.38 8.05
N SER A 87 -14.99 -11.75 8.86
CA SER A 87 -16.11 -12.45 9.50
C SER A 87 -17.35 -11.57 9.59
N LYS A 88 -18.50 -12.20 9.56
CA LYS A 88 -19.76 -11.52 9.90
C LYS A 88 -19.87 -11.30 11.40
N VAL A 89 -19.11 -12.04 12.20
CA VAL A 89 -19.13 -11.93 13.65
C VAL A 89 -18.18 -10.83 14.07
N ASP A 90 -18.67 -9.88 14.84
CA ASP A 90 -17.85 -8.76 15.34
C ASP A 90 -16.83 -9.29 16.34
N SER A 91 -15.56 -9.02 16.09
CA SER A 91 -14.44 -9.49 16.91
C SER A 91 -13.25 -8.56 16.72
N ASP A 92 -12.48 -8.38 17.77
CA ASP A 92 -11.25 -7.58 17.67
C ASP A 92 -10.18 -8.27 16.83
N ASP A 93 -10.31 -9.59 16.63
CA ASP A 93 -9.31 -10.36 15.88
C ASP A 93 -9.59 -10.43 14.39
N TYR A 94 -10.77 -10.03 13.95
CA TYR A 94 -11.21 -10.19 12.57
C TYR A 94 -11.67 -8.88 11.97
N PHE A 95 -11.55 -8.78 10.64
CA PHE A 95 -12.20 -7.68 9.91
C PHE A 95 -13.67 -8.01 9.73
N LEU A 96 -14.52 -7.04 10.04
CA LEU A 96 -15.96 -7.24 9.93
C LEU A 96 -16.40 -7.17 8.46
N ILE A 97 -17.18 -8.17 8.03
CA ILE A 97 -17.77 -8.14 6.70
C ILE A 97 -19.05 -7.31 6.76
N GLU A 98 -18.99 -6.15 6.13
CA GLU A 98 -20.15 -5.27 6.01
C GLU A 98 -20.80 -5.49 4.65
N LYS A 99 -22.10 -5.28 4.55
CA LYS A 99 -22.85 -5.35 3.30
C LYS A 99 -22.76 -6.72 2.61
N ASN A 100 -22.41 -7.77 3.36
CA ASN A 100 -22.37 -9.15 2.87
C ASN A 100 -21.45 -9.38 1.67
N THR A 101 -20.43 -8.55 1.49
CA THR A 101 -19.45 -8.71 0.41
C THR A 101 -18.04 -8.42 0.91
N VAL A 102 -17.07 -9.08 0.28
CA VAL A 102 -15.64 -8.81 0.49
C VAL A 102 -15.07 -8.39 -0.86
N ASP A 103 -14.44 -7.21 -0.90
CA ASP A 103 -13.90 -6.64 -2.13
C ASP A 103 -12.38 -6.67 -2.07
N LEU A 104 -11.75 -7.49 -2.92
CA LEU A 104 -10.30 -7.62 -2.97
C LEU A 104 -9.63 -6.30 -3.34
N ASP A 105 -10.24 -5.54 -4.24
CA ASP A 105 -9.67 -4.26 -4.67
C ASP A 105 -9.51 -3.31 -3.49
N GLU A 106 -10.53 -3.24 -2.62
CA GLU A 106 -10.46 -2.40 -1.43
C GLU A 106 -9.43 -2.91 -0.43
N MET A 107 -9.31 -4.24 -0.29
CA MET A 107 -8.34 -4.83 0.62
C MET A 107 -6.92 -4.46 0.21
N VAL A 108 -6.61 -4.61 -1.08
CA VAL A 108 -5.29 -4.30 -1.62
C VAL A 108 -5.03 -2.80 -1.52
N TRP A 109 -6.00 -1.97 -1.86
CA TRP A 109 -5.85 -0.52 -1.79
C TRP A 109 -5.55 -0.04 -0.36
N THR A 110 -6.27 -0.58 0.61
CA THR A 110 -6.04 -0.26 2.02
C THR A 110 -4.60 -0.58 2.43
N ASN A 111 -4.10 -1.74 2.02
CA ASN A 111 -2.74 -2.13 2.35
C ASN A 111 -1.71 -1.27 1.64
N ILE A 112 -1.98 -0.83 0.41
CA ILE A 112 -1.10 0.10 -0.29
C ILE A 112 -1.00 1.41 0.49
N LEU A 113 -2.13 1.96 0.93
CA LEU A 113 -2.13 3.21 1.68
C LEU A 113 -1.43 3.10 3.03
N LEU A 114 -1.56 1.94 3.69
CA LEU A 114 -0.91 1.72 4.98
C LEU A 114 0.60 1.53 4.83
N GLU A 115 1.04 0.91 3.74
CA GLU A 115 2.46 0.59 3.54
C GLU A 115 3.24 1.73 2.89
N LYS A 116 2.61 2.59 2.11
CA LYS A 116 3.35 3.67 1.47
C LYS A 116 3.83 4.65 2.54
N PRO A 117 5.05 5.21 2.38
CA PRO A 117 5.56 6.19 3.33
C PRO A 117 4.77 7.50 3.22
N ILE A 118 4.76 8.25 4.30
CA ILE A 118 4.10 9.55 4.32
C ILE A 118 4.88 10.54 3.46
N ASN A 119 6.21 10.48 3.54
CA ASN A 119 7.09 11.34 2.77
C ASN A 119 8.21 10.52 2.16
N VAL A 120 8.52 10.79 0.90
CA VAL A 120 9.71 10.25 0.25
C VAL A 120 10.53 11.41 -0.30
N THR A 121 11.84 11.20 -0.44
CA THR A 121 12.74 12.20 -0.96
C THR A 121 13.74 11.51 -1.88
N LEU A 122 13.97 12.11 -3.06
CA LEU A 122 15.00 11.63 -3.97
C LEU A 122 16.36 11.71 -3.27
N PRO A 123 17.28 10.76 -3.53
CA PRO A 123 18.60 10.79 -2.90
C PRO A 123 19.37 12.09 -3.18
N ASN A 124 19.14 12.72 -4.34
CA ASN A 124 19.82 13.94 -4.72
C ASN A 124 18.90 15.16 -4.73
N ALA A 125 17.85 15.14 -3.88
CA ALA A 125 16.83 16.19 -3.89
C ALA A 125 17.42 17.59 -3.66
N HIS A 126 18.36 17.72 -2.75
CA HIS A 126 18.98 19.02 -2.46
C HIS A 126 19.76 19.53 -3.66
N GLU A 127 20.45 18.65 -4.37
CA GLU A 127 21.19 19.04 -5.57
C GLU A 127 20.23 19.48 -6.69
N ILE A 128 19.13 18.77 -6.85
CA ILE A 128 18.11 19.12 -7.85
C ILE A 128 17.56 20.51 -7.57
N LEU A 129 17.15 20.77 -6.33
CA LEU A 129 16.62 22.08 -5.96
C LEU A 129 17.63 23.18 -6.18
N LYS A 130 18.88 22.93 -5.83
CA LYS A 130 19.95 23.90 -6.01
C LYS A 130 20.16 24.22 -7.48
N SER A 131 20.13 23.19 -8.35
CA SER A 131 20.33 23.40 -9.79
C SER A 131 19.16 24.15 -10.41
N GLU A 132 18.00 24.13 -9.78
CA GLU A 132 16.82 24.86 -10.26
C GLU A 132 16.73 26.26 -9.66
N GLY A 133 17.74 26.67 -8.92
CA GLY A 133 17.78 28.01 -8.36
C GLY A 133 17.03 28.19 -7.06
N VAL A 134 16.61 27.09 -6.43
CA VAL A 134 15.92 27.15 -5.15
C VAL A 134 16.94 27.25 -4.04
N VAL A 135 16.75 28.23 -3.16
CA VAL A 135 17.61 28.40 -1.98
C VAL A 135 16.96 27.71 -0.80
N LEU A 136 17.68 26.78 -0.20
CA LEU A 136 17.19 26.07 0.98
C LEU A 136 17.78 26.71 2.23
N ASP A 137 16.96 26.77 3.28
CA ASP A 137 17.43 27.24 4.56
C ASP A 137 18.15 26.09 5.25
N ASP A 138 19.45 26.25 5.42
CA ASP A 138 20.29 25.18 5.98
C ASP A 138 20.29 25.14 7.49
N THR A 139 19.57 26.06 8.11
CA THR A 139 19.52 26.03 9.57
C THR A 139 18.80 24.81 10.07
N GLU A 140 18.03 24.23 9.21
CA GLU A 140 17.39 23.00 9.56
C GLU A 140 18.17 21.86 9.03
N GLY A 141 18.98 22.18 8.63
CA GLY A 141 19.40 21.19 8.21
C GLY A 141 20.16 20.22 8.55
N GLN A 142 20.26 20.62 8.76
CA GLN A 142 20.72 20.03 8.94
C GLN A 142 20.53 18.95 9.01
N ASP A 143 20.25 18.81 9.07
CA ASP A 143 20.07 18.07 8.87
C ASP A 143 19.51 17.20 8.70
N ILE A 144 19.30 17.03 8.71
CA ILE A 144 18.76 16.40 8.50
C ILE A 144 19.05 15.51 8.01
N GLY A 145 19.37 15.41 8.17
CA GLY A 145 19.47 14.64 7.64
C GLY A 145 19.81 14.03 7.45
N ASP A 146 20.27 13.97 7.45
CA ASP A 146 20.51 13.43 7.01
C ASP A 146 20.29 12.78 7.01
N GLU A 147 20.18 12.63 7.15
CA GLU A 147 19.79 12.01 6.87
C GLU A 147 19.12 11.42 6.72
N GLU A 148 19.06 11.13 6.82
CA GLU A 148 18.36 10.54 6.38
C GLU A 148 17.76 9.98 6.12
N VAL A 149 17.82 9.65 6.30
CA VAL A 149 17.19 9.09 5.80
C VAL A 149 16.86 8.49 5.58
N LEU A 150 16.78 7.96 5.45
CA LEU A 150 16.34 7.23 4.91
C LEU A 150 15.93 6.68 4.79
N PHE A 151 15.72 6.33 4.65
CA PHE A 151 15.19 5.79 4.21
C PHE A 151 14.66 5.36 4.35
N TYR A 152 14.48 4.97 4.59
CA TYR A 152 13.88 4.54 4.58
C TYR A 152 13.34 3.98 4.75
N SER A 153 13.23 3.68 5.06
CA SER A 153 12.77 3.20 5.17
C SER A 153 12.31 3.06 5.70
N ASN A 154 12.14 2.71 5.99
CA ASN A 154 11.75 2.57 6.33
C ASN A 154 11.72 2.60 6.83
N GLY A 155 11.72 2.70 7.13
CA GLY A 155 11.62 2.83 7.33
C GLY A 155 11.80 3.25 7.82
N ILE A 156 12.08 3.20 8.00
CA ILE A 156 12.37 3.57 8.05
C ILE A 156 12.69 3.98 8.40
N GLU A 157 12.90 4.00 8.75
CA GLU A 157 13.26 4.41 8.78
C GLU A 157 13.38 4.79 9.19
N GLU A 158 13.67 4.80 9.66
CA GLU A 158 13.90 5.18 9.86
C GLU A 158 14.06 5.64 10.39
N ASP A 159 14.26 5.65 10.76
CA ASP A 159 14.49 6.13 11.13
C ASP A 159 14.81 6.63 11.73
N LYS A 160 15.04 6.53 12.10
CA LYS A 160 15.22 6.90 12.58
C LYS A 160 15.09 7.28 13.20
N ASN A 161 15.33 7.07 13.46
CA ASN A 161 15.20 7.34 13.88
C ASN A 161 15.07 7.34 14.06
#